data_e826441c9009e10cab65f052f3a4da9d
#
_entry.id   e826441c9009e10cab65f052f3a4da9d
#
_cell.length_a   1.000
_cell.length_b   1.000
_cell.length_c   1.000
_cell.angle_alpha   90.00
_cell.angle_beta   90.00
_cell.angle_gamma   90.00
#
_symmetry.space_group_name_H-M   'P 1'
#
loop_
_entity.id
_entity.type
_entity.pdbx_description
1 polymer ?
#
loop_
_entity_poly.entity_id
_entity_poly.type
_entity_poly.pdbx_seq_one_letter_code
_entity_poly.pdbx_strand_id
1 'polypeptide(L)'
;MATPVQTRIIPIYNSQGEADAFLVYPYIFNRGGEYIGWVTPQRDVYSVMGHHVGSLTNDPRIVRRRADDSDKPRLACPPNPKRISPPAQVPLAPMMQELSYGMIDVLTENPELLHTLDSGEMRQDM
;
A
#
# COMPACT_ATOMS: atom_id res chain seq x y z
N MET A 1 -5.24 -33.98 0.57
CA MET A 1 -4.55 -33.06 1.46
C MET A 1 -4.36 -31.70 0.77
N ALA A 2 -4.73 -30.65 1.44
CA ALA A 2 -4.62 -29.34 0.82
C ALA A 2 -3.16 -28.91 0.72
N THR A 3 -2.78 -28.43 -0.44
CA THR A 3 -1.48 -27.82 -0.63
C THR A 3 -1.44 -26.53 0.17
N PRO A 4 -0.41 -26.29 0.97
CA PRO A 4 -0.33 -25.02 1.68
C PRO A 4 -0.35 -23.88 0.66
N VAL A 5 -1.19 -22.90 0.92
CA VAL A 5 -1.23 -21.73 0.08
C VAL A 5 0.09 -20.98 0.29
N GLN A 6 0.88 -20.89 -0.76
CA GLN A 6 2.09 -20.10 -0.69
C GLN A 6 1.71 -18.64 -0.63
N THR A 7 2.00 -18.03 0.49
CA THR A 7 1.76 -16.60 0.65
C THR A 7 2.81 -15.86 -0.16
N ARG A 8 2.38 -15.20 -1.21
CA ARG A 8 3.29 -14.46 -2.07
C ARG A 8 3.43 -13.04 -1.54
N ILE A 9 4.66 -12.65 -1.25
CA ILE A 9 4.96 -11.29 -0.82
C ILE A 9 5.49 -10.54 -2.03
N ILE A 10 4.80 -9.49 -2.41
CA ILE A 10 5.15 -8.69 -3.58
C ILE A 10 5.65 -7.33 -3.11
N PRO A 11 6.89 -6.95 -3.43
CA PRO A 11 7.36 -5.62 -3.04
C PRO A 11 6.63 -4.53 -3.82
N ILE A 12 6.34 -3.44 -3.13
CA ILE A 12 5.78 -2.22 -3.73
C ILE A 12 6.89 -1.17 -3.67
N TYR A 13 7.25 -0.64 -4.81
CA TYR A 13 8.39 0.26 -4.94
C TYR A 13 7.94 1.71 -4.92
N ASN A 14 8.82 2.58 -4.47
CA ASN A 14 8.65 4.01 -4.70
C ASN A 14 9.29 4.37 -6.05
N SER A 15 9.17 5.63 -6.45
CA SER A 15 9.67 6.07 -7.75
C SER A 15 11.19 6.11 -7.83
N GLN A 16 11.89 5.99 -6.69
CA GLN A 16 13.33 5.87 -6.65
C GLN A 16 13.79 4.42 -6.77
N GLY A 17 12.87 3.47 -6.87
CA GLY A 17 13.20 2.06 -7.02
C GLY A 17 13.44 1.33 -5.72
N GLU A 18 13.06 1.92 -4.60
CA GLU A 18 13.20 1.28 -3.29
C GLU A 18 11.91 0.58 -2.90
N ALA A 19 12.02 -0.60 -2.29
CA ALA A 19 10.85 -1.32 -1.80
C ALA A 19 10.43 -0.71 -0.47
N ASP A 20 9.38 0.08 -0.49
CA ASP A 20 8.88 0.78 0.70
C ASP A 20 7.69 0.10 1.35
N ALA A 21 7.07 -0.84 0.67
CA ALA A 21 5.93 -1.56 1.20
C ALA A 21 5.88 -2.95 0.60
N PHE A 22 5.01 -3.79 1.14
CA PHE A 22 4.87 -5.17 0.68
C PHE A 22 3.39 -5.52 0.58
N LEU A 23 3.04 -6.20 -0.50
CA LEU A 23 1.67 -6.66 -0.73
C LEU A 23 1.59 -8.16 -0.45
N VAL A 24 0.71 -8.52 0.48
CA VAL A 24 0.24 -9.89 0.63
C VAL A 24 -1.26 -9.81 0.43
N TYR A 25 -1.69 -10.01 -0.78
CA TYR A 25 -3.06 -9.69 -1.20
C TYR A 25 -4.09 -10.20 -0.20
N PRO A 26 -5.04 -9.40 0.21
CA PRO A 26 -5.32 -8.02 -0.21
C PRO A 26 -4.65 -6.94 0.65
N TYR A 27 -3.73 -7.29 1.52
CA TYR A 27 -3.17 -6.41 2.53
C TYR A 27 -1.87 -5.79 2.08
N ILE A 28 -1.62 -4.56 2.55
CA ILE A 28 -0.38 -3.83 2.32
C ILE A 28 0.31 -3.62 3.67
N PHE A 29 1.61 -3.91 3.71
CA PHE A 29 2.42 -3.81 4.91
C PHE A 29 3.57 -2.84 4.67
N ASN A 30 4.02 -2.19 5.73
CA ASN A 30 5.19 -1.32 5.64
C ASN A 30 6.47 -2.13 5.73
N ARG A 31 7.62 -1.43 5.78
CA ARG A 31 8.93 -2.09 5.87
C ARG A 31 9.09 -2.93 7.13
N GLY A 32 8.42 -2.56 8.18
CA GLY A 32 8.45 -3.31 9.43
C GLY A 32 7.48 -4.48 9.47
N GLY A 33 6.71 -4.69 8.42
CA GLY A 33 5.74 -5.78 8.38
C GLY A 33 4.42 -5.47 9.04
N GLU A 34 4.15 -4.19 9.31
CA GLU A 34 2.91 -3.76 9.94
C GLU A 34 1.87 -3.40 8.88
N TYR A 35 0.63 -3.74 9.17
CA TYR A 35 -0.50 -3.46 8.27
C TYR A 35 -0.74 -1.96 8.14
N ILE A 36 -0.75 -1.46 6.90
CA ILE A 36 -0.95 -0.02 6.64
C ILE A 36 -2.05 0.26 5.63
N GLY A 37 -2.60 -0.74 4.99
CA GLY A 37 -3.65 -0.54 4.00
C GLY A 37 -4.02 -1.82 3.30
N TRP A 38 -4.89 -1.70 2.29
CA TRP A 38 -5.37 -2.88 1.56
C TRP A 38 -5.77 -2.46 0.16
N VAL A 39 -5.91 -3.44 -0.71
CA VAL A 39 -6.20 -3.20 -2.12
C VAL A 39 -7.40 -4.04 -2.55
N THR A 40 -8.23 -3.46 -3.43
CA THR A 40 -9.39 -4.14 -3.97
C THR A 40 -9.02 -4.91 -5.24
N PRO A 41 -9.91 -5.81 -5.71
CA PRO A 41 -9.66 -6.48 -6.99
C PRO A 41 -9.53 -5.51 -8.16
N GLN A 42 -10.09 -4.30 -8.04
CA GLN A 42 -9.98 -3.26 -9.07
C GLN A 42 -8.69 -2.45 -8.94
N ARG A 43 -7.81 -2.85 -8.01
CA ARG A 43 -6.51 -2.22 -7.77
C ARG A 43 -6.62 -0.83 -7.13
N ASP A 44 -7.74 -0.55 -6.47
CA ASP A 44 -7.86 0.63 -5.64
C ASP A 44 -7.24 0.38 -4.27
N VAL A 45 -6.45 1.33 -3.80
CA VAL A 45 -5.75 1.23 -2.52
C VAL A 45 -6.50 2.03 -1.47
N TYR A 46 -6.73 1.41 -0.31
CA TYR A 46 -7.43 2.03 0.80
C TYR A 46 -6.57 2.00 2.05
N SER A 47 -6.76 3.00 2.91
CA SER A 47 -6.06 3.07 4.19
C SER A 47 -6.69 2.11 5.19
N VAL A 48 -6.03 1.96 6.35
CA VAL A 48 -6.58 1.15 7.45
C VAL A 48 -7.87 1.72 8.02
N MET A 49 -8.18 2.98 7.70
CA MET A 49 -9.44 3.60 8.10
C MET A 49 -10.51 3.50 7.01
N GLY A 50 -10.20 2.87 5.89
CA GLY A 50 -11.16 2.69 4.80
C GLY A 50 -11.24 3.85 3.82
N HIS A 51 -10.32 4.79 3.88
CA HIS A 51 -10.30 5.91 2.94
C HIS A 51 -9.52 5.57 1.69
N HIS A 52 -10.02 5.98 0.55
CA HIS A 52 -9.35 5.76 -0.72
C HIS A 52 -8.04 6.55 -0.78
N VAL A 53 -6.97 5.88 -1.12
CA VAL A 53 -5.62 6.47 -1.17
C VAL A 53 -5.16 6.68 -2.60
N GLY A 54 -5.38 5.71 -3.46
CA GLY A 54 -4.89 5.75 -4.82
C GLY A 54 -5.08 4.44 -5.53
N SER A 55 -4.20 4.12 -6.44
CA SER A 55 -4.27 2.89 -7.23
C SER A 55 -2.92 2.20 -7.27
N LEU A 56 -2.95 0.87 -7.36
CA LEU A 56 -1.74 0.07 -7.47
C LEU A 56 -1.45 -0.17 -8.95
N THR A 57 -0.25 0.22 -9.38
CA THR A 57 0.18 0.03 -10.75
C THR A 57 0.82 -1.34 -10.96
N ASN A 58 1.15 -1.64 -12.21
CA ASN A 58 1.75 -2.95 -12.54
C ASN A 58 3.23 -3.04 -12.20
N ASP A 59 3.93 -1.91 -12.01
CA ASP A 59 5.38 -1.93 -11.79
C ASP A 59 5.87 -2.52 -10.45
N PRO A 60 5.21 -2.66 -9.30
CA PRO A 60 4.05 -2.00 -8.74
C PRO A 60 4.41 -0.76 -7.91
N ARG A 61 3.62 0.28 -8.05
CA ARG A 61 3.69 1.51 -7.25
C ARG A 61 2.28 1.89 -6.82
N ILE A 62 2.19 2.69 -5.76
CA ILE A 62 0.91 3.27 -5.35
C ILE A 62 0.88 4.72 -5.81
N VAL A 63 -0.04 5.03 -6.70
CA VAL A 63 -0.14 6.37 -7.29
C VAL A 63 -1.54 6.94 -7.06
N ARG A 64 -1.62 8.27 -7.03
CA ARG A 64 -2.92 8.96 -6.97
C ARG A 64 -2.86 10.19 -7.86
N ARG A 65 -4.03 10.65 -8.25
CA ARG A 65 -4.13 11.88 -9.04
C ARG A 65 -3.88 13.07 -8.14
N ARG A 66 -3.02 13.99 -8.58
CA ARG A 66 -2.66 15.17 -7.79
C ARG A 66 -3.89 16.01 -7.45
N ALA A 67 -4.82 16.12 -8.38
CA ALA A 67 -6.03 16.91 -8.22
C ALA A 67 -7.23 16.07 -7.76
N ASP A 68 -6.97 14.92 -7.15
CA ASP A 68 -8.03 14.00 -6.79
C ASP A 68 -8.74 14.47 -5.52
N ASP A 69 -10.02 14.78 -5.66
CA ASP A 69 -10.88 15.11 -4.52
C ASP A 69 -11.44 13.87 -3.86
N SER A 70 -11.15 12.73 -4.43
CA SER A 70 -11.58 11.42 -3.97
C SER A 70 -13.05 11.35 -3.63
N ASP A 71 -13.87 11.21 -4.65
CA ASP A 71 -15.30 10.98 -4.45
C ASP A 71 -15.61 9.55 -4.04
N LYS A 72 -14.61 8.70 -3.98
CA LYS A 72 -14.86 7.31 -3.63
C LYS A 72 -15.27 7.19 -2.17
N PRO A 73 -16.37 6.49 -1.90
CA PRO A 73 -16.83 6.37 -0.53
C PRO A 73 -15.87 5.53 0.30
N ARG A 74 -15.92 5.79 1.60
CA ARG A 74 -15.20 4.98 2.55
C ARG A 74 -15.71 3.55 2.52
N LEU A 75 -14.79 2.59 2.54
CA LEU A 75 -15.14 1.17 2.52
C LEU A 75 -14.83 0.52 3.85
N ALA A 76 -15.62 -0.50 4.18
CA ALA A 76 -15.33 -1.34 5.34
C ALA A 76 -14.03 -2.11 5.08
N CYS A 77 -13.12 -2.07 6.03
CA CYS A 77 -11.85 -2.75 5.90
C CYS A 77 -12.00 -4.25 6.11
N PRO A 78 -11.17 -5.07 5.45
CA PRO A 78 -11.15 -6.50 5.74
C PRO A 78 -10.65 -6.76 7.17
N PRO A 79 -10.82 -7.98 7.69
CA PRO A 79 -10.29 -8.29 9.02
C PRO A 79 -8.80 -7.98 9.11
N ASN A 80 -8.36 -7.49 10.27
CA ASN A 80 -6.98 -7.10 10.46
C ASN A 80 -6.05 -8.30 10.32
N PRO A 81 -5.02 -8.22 9.48
CA PRO A 81 -4.07 -9.31 9.33
C PRO A 81 -3.05 -9.28 10.46
N LYS A 82 -2.35 -10.40 10.60
CA LYS A 82 -1.20 -10.45 11.48
C LYS A 82 -0.01 -9.78 10.82
N ARG A 83 0.89 -9.26 11.65
CA ARG A 83 2.15 -8.72 11.18
C ARG A 83 2.92 -9.77 10.39
N ILE A 84 3.61 -9.37 9.34
CA ILE A 84 4.46 -10.27 8.56
C ILE A 84 5.93 -9.98 8.83
N SER A 85 6.78 -10.92 8.42
CA SER A 85 8.22 -10.72 8.41
C SER A 85 8.62 -10.36 6.99
N PRO A 86 9.00 -9.11 6.72
CA PRO A 86 9.38 -8.73 5.36
C PRO A 86 10.62 -9.50 4.91
N PRO A 87 10.77 -9.74 3.60
CA PRO A 87 11.95 -10.44 3.11
C PRO A 87 13.19 -9.58 3.31
N ALA A 88 14.32 -10.23 3.62
CA ALA A 88 15.59 -9.55 3.79
C ALA A 88 16.13 -9.00 2.48
N GLN A 89 15.76 -9.62 1.39
CA GLN A 89 16.21 -9.23 0.06
C GLN A 89 15.01 -9.17 -0.87
N VAL A 90 15.00 -8.16 -1.73
CA VAL A 90 13.95 -7.99 -2.73
C VAL A 90 14.59 -7.84 -4.10
N PRO A 91 13.89 -8.24 -5.17
CA PRO A 91 14.42 -8.00 -6.52
C PRO A 91 14.58 -6.51 -6.78
N LEU A 92 15.45 -6.18 -7.71
CA LEU A 92 15.57 -4.81 -8.17
C LEU A 92 14.24 -4.38 -8.77
N ALA A 93 13.93 -3.10 -8.60
CA ALA A 93 12.72 -2.54 -9.19
C ALA A 93 12.79 -2.64 -10.71
N PRO A 94 11.66 -2.86 -11.38
CA PRO A 94 11.64 -2.81 -12.84
C PRO A 94 11.91 -1.38 -13.30
N MET A 95 12.23 -1.23 -14.58
CA MET A 95 12.35 0.10 -15.16
C MET A 95 10.97 0.75 -15.12
N MET A 96 10.88 1.85 -14.38
CA MET A 96 9.62 2.54 -14.17
C MET A 96 9.53 3.76 -15.05
N GLN A 97 8.34 3.99 -15.59
CA GLN A 97 8.07 5.21 -16.33
C GLN A 97 7.93 6.37 -15.36
N GLU A 98 8.38 7.54 -15.81
CA GLU A 98 8.12 8.76 -15.05
C GLU A 98 6.63 8.98 -14.92
N LEU A 99 6.20 9.38 -13.72
CA LEU A 99 4.81 9.76 -13.53
C LEU A 99 4.55 11.11 -14.18
N SER A 100 3.39 11.23 -14.80
CA SER A 100 2.99 12.53 -15.33
C SER A 100 2.81 13.52 -14.19
N TYR A 101 2.83 14.81 -14.51
CA TYR A 101 2.67 15.85 -13.48
C TYR A 101 1.39 15.67 -12.67
N GLY A 102 0.33 15.17 -13.30
CA GLY A 102 -0.95 14.98 -12.63
C GLY A 102 -1.00 13.80 -11.66
N MET A 103 0.06 13.01 -11.56
CA MET A 103 0.10 11.82 -10.71
C MET A 103 1.19 11.95 -9.68
N ILE A 104 0.95 11.45 -8.50
CA ILE A 104 1.96 11.44 -7.44
C ILE A 104 2.19 10.01 -6.97
N ASP A 105 3.41 9.78 -6.49
CA ASP A 105 3.80 8.54 -5.83
C ASP A 105 3.47 8.69 -4.35
N VAL A 106 2.47 7.93 -3.89
CA VAL A 106 1.96 8.08 -2.53
C VAL A 106 3.05 7.79 -1.49
N LEU A 107 3.84 6.76 -1.70
CA LEU A 107 4.87 6.39 -0.73
C LEU A 107 5.96 7.45 -0.61
N THR A 108 6.16 8.25 -1.66
CA THR A 108 7.16 9.31 -1.65
C THR A 108 6.59 10.64 -1.15
N GLU A 109 5.43 11.02 -1.66
CA GLU A 109 4.90 12.37 -1.41
C GLU A 109 3.86 12.43 -0.30
N ASN A 110 3.08 11.35 -0.13
CA ASN A 110 2.01 11.34 0.89
C ASN A 110 2.01 10.03 1.68
N PRO A 111 3.16 9.64 2.26
CA PRO A 111 3.21 8.36 2.98
C PRO A 111 2.29 8.30 4.19
N GLU A 112 1.90 9.45 4.71
CA GLU A 112 0.99 9.52 5.86
C GLU A 112 -0.40 8.97 5.55
N LEU A 113 -0.77 8.84 4.29
CA LEU A 113 -2.06 8.27 3.92
C LEU A 113 -2.13 6.78 4.21
N LEU A 114 -0.99 6.12 4.30
CA LEU A 114 -0.89 4.71 4.62
C LEU A 114 -0.15 4.57 5.96
N HIS A 115 -0.92 4.51 7.03
CA HIS A 115 -0.38 4.49 8.39
C HIS A 115 -0.86 3.25 9.12
N THR A 116 -0.20 2.91 10.23
CA THR A 116 -0.63 1.79 11.05
C THR A 116 -1.87 2.19 11.86
N LEU A 117 -2.57 1.20 12.38
CA LEU A 117 -3.73 1.47 13.23
C LEU A 117 -3.34 2.23 14.48
N ASP A 118 -2.22 1.88 15.07
CA ASP A 118 -1.76 2.53 16.30
C ASP A 118 -1.42 3.99 16.06
N SER A 119 -0.80 4.30 14.93
CA SER A 119 -0.51 5.69 14.57
C SER A 119 -1.78 6.51 14.45
N GLY A 120 -2.81 5.94 13.83
CA GLY A 120 -4.10 6.61 13.69
C GLY A 120 -4.76 6.87 15.03
N GLU A 121 -4.70 5.90 15.92
CA GLU A 121 -5.29 6.04 17.25
C GLU A 121 -4.59 7.11 18.07
N MET A 122 -3.27 7.15 18.01
CA MET A 122 -2.50 8.12 18.77
C MET A 122 -2.83 9.56 18.36
N ARG A 123 -3.14 9.77 17.10
CA ARG A 123 -3.55 11.10 16.64
C ARG A 123 -4.85 11.56 17.26
N GLN A 124 -5.74 10.63 17.52
CA GLN A 124 -7.05 10.96 18.07
C GLN A 124 -6.97 11.32 19.55
N ASP A 125 -5.96 10.82 20.22
CA ASP A 125 -5.77 11.08 21.65
C ASP A 125 -5.14 12.44 21.93
N MET A 126 -4.75 13.10 20.91
CA MET A 126 -4.18 14.43 21.04
C MET A 126 -5.20 15.52 20.80
#